data_d733782d7538c09d23bb24e713b2fd0d
#
_entry.id   d733782d7538c09d23bb24e713b2fd0d
#
_cell.length_a   1.000
_cell.length_b   1.000
_cell.length_c   1.000
_cell.angle_alpha   90.00
_cell.angle_beta   90.00
_cell.angle_gamma   90.00
#
_symmetry.space_group_name_H-M   'P 1'
#
loop_
_entity.id
_entity.type
_entity.pdbx_description
1 polymer ?
#
loop_
_entity_poly.entity_id
_entity_poly.type
_entity_poly.pdbx_seq_one_letter_code
_entity_poly.pdbx_strand_id
1 'polypeptide(L)'
;RKYGCFRFYGGCCIIHSIAMIKSLGVRGQNSMANLIAGIDMSVLDENFHFATASEIFKLQRKQEQRTKEELKELENKVYKHAEYVYKHECIIVDAMLAEGDIPNASKGELKAFARSRCNIVLQGLGYKPIFDEQGDTISAWFYSSMNSFKLNDNFFTRGRNYKREFSPKDFDIFTNKEYDDVFEKLEGKLDV
;
A
#
# COMPACT_ATOMS: atom_id res chain seq x y z
N ARG A 1 11.73 15.19 -11.53
CA ARG A 1 12.71 14.16 -11.04
C ARG A 1 12.25 13.41 -9.78
N LYS A 2 11.35 13.95 -8.94
CA LYS A 2 10.90 13.31 -7.68
C LYS A 2 9.63 12.44 -7.80
N TYR A 3 8.88 12.52 -8.89
CA TYR A 3 7.55 11.90 -9.00
C TYR A 3 7.53 10.38 -9.24
N GLY A 4 8.59 9.78 -9.76
CA GLY A 4 8.66 8.33 -10.00
C GLY A 4 8.80 7.50 -8.72
N CYS A 5 9.57 7.98 -7.73
CA CYS A 5 9.80 7.30 -6.46
C CYS A 5 8.53 7.23 -5.58
N PHE A 6 7.80 8.34 -5.45
CA PHE A 6 6.58 8.41 -4.63
C PHE A 6 5.50 7.40 -5.04
N ARG A 7 5.45 7.05 -6.33
CA ARG A 7 4.42 6.18 -6.91
C ARG A 7 4.61 4.70 -6.60
N PHE A 8 5.87 4.25 -6.48
CA PHE A 8 6.15 2.88 -6.08
C PHE A 8 5.80 2.64 -4.61
N TYR A 9 6.10 3.59 -3.73
CA TYR A 9 5.82 3.44 -2.30
C TYR A 9 4.31 3.33 -2.02
N GLY A 10 3.48 4.24 -2.51
CA GLY A 10 2.03 4.17 -2.30
C GLY A 10 1.40 2.90 -2.90
N GLY A 11 1.79 2.54 -4.12
CA GLY A 11 1.24 1.38 -4.82
C GLY A 11 1.68 0.01 -4.28
N CYS A 12 2.85 -0.09 -3.64
CA CYS A 12 3.39 -1.35 -3.11
C CYS A 12 3.29 -1.44 -1.60
N CYS A 13 3.93 -0.53 -0.87
CA CYS A 13 4.16 -0.67 0.58
C CYS A 13 2.87 -0.67 1.39
N ILE A 14 1.95 0.25 1.14
CA ILE A 14 0.69 0.35 1.88
C ILE A 14 -0.17 -0.89 1.65
N ILE A 15 -0.32 -1.31 0.40
CA ILE A 15 -1.17 -2.44 0.02
C ILE A 15 -0.67 -3.75 0.64
N HIS A 16 0.63 -3.93 0.74
CA HIS A 16 1.23 -5.11 1.34
C HIS A 16 0.95 -5.20 2.85
N SER A 17 1.16 -4.13 3.60
CA SER A 17 0.83 -4.07 5.03
C SER A 17 -0.67 -4.28 5.28
N ILE A 18 -1.51 -3.75 4.40
CA ILE A 18 -2.96 -3.96 4.44
C ILE A 18 -3.33 -5.43 4.21
N ALA A 19 -2.68 -6.13 3.27
CA ALA A 19 -2.93 -7.54 3.02
C ALA A 19 -2.66 -8.39 4.27
N MET A 20 -1.61 -8.07 5.02
CA MET A 20 -1.30 -8.73 6.27
C MET A 20 -2.41 -8.54 7.32
N ILE A 21 -2.91 -7.32 7.51
CA ILE A 21 -4.01 -7.05 8.45
C ILE A 21 -5.29 -7.75 7.97
N LYS A 22 -5.59 -7.71 6.69
CA LYS A 22 -6.78 -8.36 6.12
C LYS A 22 -6.74 -9.88 6.25
N SER A 23 -5.56 -10.50 6.29
CA SER A 23 -5.43 -11.95 6.47
C SER A 23 -6.05 -12.43 7.79
N LEU A 24 -6.12 -11.57 8.80
CA LEU A 24 -6.76 -11.85 10.08
C LEU A 24 -8.29 -11.98 10.00
N GLY A 25 -8.90 -11.56 8.89
CA GLY A 25 -10.36 -11.61 8.69
C GLY A 25 -10.83 -12.58 7.61
N VAL A 26 -9.91 -13.33 6.96
CA VAL A 26 -10.28 -14.29 5.90
C VAL A 26 -10.43 -15.71 6.44
N ARG A 27 -11.07 -16.59 5.65
CA ARG A 27 -11.30 -18.02 5.95
C ARG A 27 -12.06 -18.25 7.28
N GLY A 28 -13.06 -17.42 7.56
CA GLY A 28 -13.95 -17.58 8.72
C GLY A 28 -13.37 -17.00 10.03
N GLN A 29 -12.18 -16.48 10.03
CA GLN A 29 -11.66 -15.68 11.14
C GLN A 29 -12.24 -14.27 11.02
N ASN A 30 -13.17 -13.91 11.88
CA ASN A 30 -13.78 -12.57 11.87
C ASN A 30 -13.11 -11.63 12.87
N SER A 31 -11.79 -11.81 13.05
CA SER A 31 -11.00 -10.95 13.91
C SER A 31 -10.87 -9.57 13.29
N MET A 32 -11.06 -8.53 14.08
CA MET A 32 -10.90 -7.13 13.64
C MET A 32 -11.80 -6.68 12.47
N ALA A 33 -13.00 -7.23 12.33
CA ALA A 33 -13.92 -6.94 11.22
C ALA A 33 -14.13 -5.44 10.97
N ASN A 34 -14.20 -4.65 12.04
CA ASN A 34 -14.38 -3.20 11.96
C ASN A 34 -13.14 -2.47 11.40
N LEU A 35 -11.95 -2.90 11.79
CA LEU A 35 -10.70 -2.36 11.25
C LEU A 35 -10.56 -2.73 9.77
N ILE A 36 -10.80 -3.99 9.42
CA ILE A 36 -10.71 -4.48 8.04
C ILE A 36 -11.67 -3.73 7.12
N ALA A 37 -12.91 -3.48 7.56
CA ALA A 37 -13.86 -2.73 6.76
C ALA A 37 -13.46 -1.25 6.57
N GLY A 38 -12.79 -0.62 7.54
CA GLY A 38 -12.20 0.71 7.36
C GLY A 38 -11.03 0.71 6.37
N ILE A 39 -10.17 -0.30 6.49
CA ILE A 39 -9.02 -0.49 5.59
C ILE A 39 -9.46 -0.76 4.15
N ASP A 40 -10.53 -1.53 3.94
CA ASP A 40 -11.06 -1.79 2.59
C ASP A 40 -11.36 -0.50 1.82
N MET A 41 -11.89 0.52 2.49
CA MET A 41 -12.14 1.81 1.86
C MET A 41 -10.84 2.53 1.49
N SER A 42 -9.85 2.51 2.38
CA SER A 42 -8.52 3.10 2.10
C SER A 42 -7.84 2.41 0.92
N VAL A 43 -7.97 1.10 0.77
CA VAL A 43 -7.40 0.37 -0.38
C VAL A 43 -8.02 0.79 -1.70
N LEU A 44 -9.33 1.05 -1.73
CA LEU A 44 -10.00 1.55 -2.93
C LEU A 44 -9.46 2.93 -3.32
N ASP A 45 -9.29 3.82 -2.34
CA ASP A 45 -8.71 5.15 -2.58
C ASP A 45 -7.26 5.05 -3.08
N GLU A 46 -6.44 4.19 -2.47
CA GLU A 46 -5.04 3.98 -2.91
C GLU A 46 -4.94 3.40 -4.32
N ASN A 47 -5.85 2.50 -4.70
CA ASN A 47 -5.89 2.01 -6.07
C ASN A 47 -6.27 3.11 -7.07
N PHE A 48 -7.19 3.99 -6.71
CA PHE A 48 -7.55 5.15 -7.53
C PHE A 48 -6.37 6.13 -7.65
N HIS A 49 -5.69 6.44 -6.54
CA HIS A 49 -4.48 7.27 -6.54
C HIS A 49 -3.39 6.66 -7.44
N PHE A 50 -3.17 5.35 -7.34
CA PHE A 50 -2.21 4.64 -8.18
C PHE A 50 -2.57 4.72 -9.67
N ALA A 51 -3.84 4.44 -10.02
CA ALA A 51 -4.30 4.50 -11.41
C ALA A 51 -4.12 5.90 -12.00
N THR A 52 -4.59 6.94 -11.30
CA THR A 52 -4.46 8.34 -11.71
C THR A 52 -2.99 8.74 -11.86
N ALA A 53 -2.16 8.40 -10.88
CA ALA A 53 -0.73 8.72 -10.93
C ALA A 53 0.00 7.99 -12.07
N SER A 54 -0.43 6.77 -12.41
CA SER A 54 0.13 6.01 -13.54
C SER A 54 -0.20 6.64 -14.88
N GLU A 55 -1.43 7.12 -15.04
CA GLU A 55 -1.83 7.84 -16.27
C GLU A 55 -1.09 9.18 -16.42
N ILE A 56 -0.96 9.96 -15.33
CA ILE A 56 -0.16 11.19 -15.36
C ILE A 56 1.28 10.90 -15.77
N PHE A 57 1.89 9.83 -15.24
CA PHE A 57 3.26 9.43 -15.63
C PHE A 57 3.36 9.11 -17.11
N LYS A 58 2.41 8.33 -17.65
CA LYS A 58 2.37 7.98 -19.07
C LYS A 58 2.20 9.21 -19.96
N LEU A 59 1.32 10.15 -19.57
CA LEU A 59 1.11 11.42 -20.28
C LEU A 59 2.37 12.28 -20.27
N GLN A 60 3.02 12.46 -19.14
CA GLN A 60 4.29 13.19 -19.05
C GLN A 60 5.38 12.56 -19.92
N ARG A 61 5.49 11.23 -19.89
CA ARG A 61 6.46 10.50 -20.73
C ARG A 61 6.21 10.69 -22.21
N LYS A 62 4.95 10.85 -22.64
CA LYS A 62 4.59 11.12 -24.04
C LYS A 62 4.87 12.58 -24.42
N GLN A 63 4.69 13.53 -23.52
CA GLN A 63 4.90 14.96 -23.78
C GLN A 63 6.38 15.35 -23.77
N GLU A 64 7.20 14.70 -22.98
CA GLU A 64 8.63 14.94 -22.92
C GLU A 64 9.30 14.33 -24.15
N GLN A 65 9.95 15.17 -24.96
CA GLN A 65 10.75 14.74 -26.11
C GLN A 65 12.09 14.16 -25.62
N ARG A 66 12.07 12.92 -25.12
CA ARG A 66 13.25 12.21 -24.63
C ARG A 66 13.92 11.42 -25.74
N THR A 67 15.25 11.37 -25.73
CA THR A 67 16.04 10.49 -26.57
C THR A 67 15.81 9.01 -26.19
N LYS A 68 16.19 8.09 -27.08
CA LYS A 68 16.12 6.65 -26.79
C LYS A 68 17.00 6.27 -25.59
N GLU A 69 18.13 6.90 -25.45
CA GLU A 69 19.09 6.71 -24.37
C GLU A 69 18.50 7.15 -23.03
N GLU A 70 17.86 8.33 -22.98
CA GLU A 70 17.19 8.84 -21.80
C GLU A 70 15.99 7.98 -21.37
N LEU A 71 15.23 7.44 -22.34
CA LEU A 71 14.13 6.51 -22.06
C LEU A 71 14.64 5.20 -21.46
N LYS A 72 15.76 4.66 -21.98
CA LYS A 72 16.39 3.45 -21.45
C LYS A 72 16.97 3.69 -20.05
N GLU A 73 17.56 4.85 -19.81
CA GLU A 73 18.05 5.23 -18.49
C GLU A 73 16.89 5.33 -17.48
N LEU A 74 15.76 5.93 -17.89
CA LEU A 74 14.56 6.01 -17.06
C LEU A 74 14.01 4.62 -16.73
N GLU A 75 13.92 3.73 -17.72
CA GLU A 75 13.49 2.35 -17.54
C GLU A 75 14.38 1.61 -16.53
N ASN A 76 15.70 1.72 -16.67
CA ASN A 76 16.65 1.12 -15.73
C ASN A 76 16.47 1.67 -14.30
N LYS A 77 16.21 2.98 -14.16
CA LYS A 77 15.92 3.59 -12.85
C LYS A 77 14.63 3.05 -12.25
N VAL A 78 13.60 2.85 -13.06
CA VAL A 78 12.32 2.30 -12.59
C VAL A 78 12.49 0.86 -12.11
N TYR A 79 13.20 0.01 -12.84
CA TYR A 79 13.45 -1.37 -12.43
C TYR A 79 14.30 -1.46 -11.16
N LYS A 80 15.39 -0.71 -11.07
CA LYS A 80 16.20 -0.64 -9.85
C LYS A 80 15.39 -0.19 -8.63
N HIS A 81 14.46 0.73 -8.86
CA HIS A 81 13.60 1.21 -7.79
C HIS A 81 12.58 0.15 -7.36
N ALA A 82 12.01 -0.61 -8.31
CA ALA A 82 11.13 -1.74 -8.01
C ALA A 82 11.84 -2.81 -7.17
N GLU A 83 13.06 -3.17 -7.54
CA GLU A 83 13.89 -4.10 -6.75
C GLU A 83 14.20 -3.58 -5.34
N TYR A 84 14.50 -2.29 -5.22
CA TYR A 84 14.74 -1.66 -3.92
C TYR A 84 13.49 -1.72 -3.02
N VAL A 85 12.32 -1.35 -3.56
CA VAL A 85 11.05 -1.42 -2.84
C VAL A 85 10.74 -2.85 -2.42
N TYR A 86 10.89 -3.82 -3.31
CA TYR A 86 10.67 -5.23 -2.97
C TYR A 86 11.60 -5.71 -1.83
N LYS A 87 12.89 -5.36 -1.87
CA LYS A 87 13.83 -5.69 -0.77
C LYS A 87 13.42 -5.06 0.55
N HIS A 88 12.97 -3.81 0.51
CA HIS A 88 12.47 -3.10 1.69
C HIS A 88 11.22 -3.80 2.28
N GLU A 89 10.27 -4.19 1.42
CA GLU A 89 9.08 -4.95 1.84
C GLU A 89 9.45 -6.29 2.47
N CYS A 90 10.45 -6.99 1.94
CA CYS A 90 10.94 -8.23 2.54
C CYS A 90 11.47 -8.02 3.97
N ILE A 91 12.17 -6.91 4.22
CA ILE A 91 12.66 -6.57 5.56
C ILE A 91 11.50 -6.32 6.52
N ILE A 92 10.47 -5.60 6.07
CA ILE A 92 9.27 -5.35 6.88
C ILE A 92 8.56 -6.66 7.22
N VAL A 93 8.34 -7.54 6.23
CA VAL A 93 7.73 -8.86 6.46
C VAL A 93 8.53 -9.67 7.47
N ASP A 94 9.85 -9.73 7.32
CA ASP A 94 10.71 -10.49 8.21
C ASP A 94 10.66 -9.94 9.64
N ALA A 95 10.61 -8.62 9.81
CA ALA A 95 10.49 -7.98 11.11
C ALA A 95 9.10 -8.19 11.74
N MET A 96 8.03 -8.04 10.97
CA MET A 96 6.66 -8.18 11.48
C MET A 96 6.30 -9.62 11.84
N LEU A 97 6.86 -10.60 11.15
CA LEU A 97 6.67 -12.04 11.40
C LEU A 97 7.89 -12.68 12.04
N ALA A 98 8.66 -11.93 12.83
CA ALA A 98 9.84 -12.47 13.53
C ALA A 98 9.50 -13.68 14.40
N GLU A 99 8.37 -13.62 15.10
CA GLU A 99 7.88 -14.70 16.00
C GLU A 99 7.15 -15.84 15.28
N GLY A 100 7.03 -15.78 13.95
CA GLY A 100 6.38 -16.82 13.15
C GLY A 100 5.31 -16.29 12.21
N ASP A 101 4.72 -17.21 11.45
CA ASP A 101 3.66 -16.89 10.47
C ASP A 101 2.34 -16.60 11.17
N ILE A 102 1.54 -15.73 10.59
CA ILE A 102 0.17 -15.46 11.03
C ILE A 102 -0.83 -16.34 10.27
N PRO A 103 -2.04 -16.58 10.81
CA PRO A 103 -3.07 -17.30 10.12
C PRO A 103 -3.34 -16.70 8.73
N ASN A 104 -3.37 -17.56 7.71
CA ASN A 104 -3.65 -17.22 6.32
C ASN A 104 -2.63 -16.31 5.61
N ALA A 105 -1.46 -16.07 6.20
CA ALA A 105 -0.37 -15.34 5.55
C ALA A 105 0.99 -15.73 6.12
N SER A 106 1.69 -16.61 5.44
CA SER A 106 3.09 -16.94 5.73
C SER A 106 4.04 -15.86 5.19
N LYS A 107 5.26 -15.82 5.72
CA LYS A 107 6.33 -14.95 5.19
C LYS A 107 6.52 -15.13 3.68
N GLY A 108 6.52 -16.39 3.21
CA GLY A 108 6.69 -16.71 1.80
C GLY A 108 5.58 -16.15 0.92
N GLU A 109 4.33 -16.33 1.34
CA GLU A 109 3.15 -15.83 0.62
C GLU A 109 3.11 -14.29 0.58
N LEU A 110 3.43 -13.61 1.69
CA LEU A 110 3.50 -12.16 1.72
C LEU A 110 4.61 -11.62 0.80
N LYS A 111 5.79 -12.24 0.80
CA LYS A 111 6.86 -11.87 -0.13
C LYS A 111 6.49 -12.13 -1.59
N ALA A 112 5.75 -13.20 -1.87
CA ALA A 112 5.21 -13.49 -3.21
C ALA A 112 4.17 -12.42 -3.63
N PHE A 113 3.26 -12.07 -2.73
CA PHE A 113 2.30 -11.00 -2.96
C PHE A 113 2.98 -9.63 -3.22
N ALA A 114 4.07 -9.33 -2.49
CA ALA A 114 4.86 -8.12 -2.75
C ALA A 114 5.47 -8.11 -4.16
N ARG A 115 5.95 -9.26 -4.67
CA ARG A 115 6.43 -9.39 -6.06
C ARG A 115 5.32 -9.13 -7.07
N SER A 116 4.17 -9.79 -6.90
CA SER A 116 2.98 -9.57 -7.76
C SER A 116 2.56 -8.10 -7.74
N ARG A 117 2.58 -7.46 -6.57
CA ARG A 117 2.23 -6.04 -6.44
C ARG A 117 3.22 -5.13 -7.15
N CYS A 118 4.51 -5.38 -7.04
CA CYS A 118 5.54 -4.66 -7.81
C CYS A 118 5.34 -4.80 -9.32
N ASN A 119 4.99 -5.99 -9.80
CA ASN A 119 4.68 -6.23 -11.21
C ASN A 119 3.45 -5.43 -11.68
N ILE A 120 2.38 -5.38 -10.88
CA ILE A 120 1.19 -4.56 -11.17
C ILE A 120 1.56 -3.08 -11.31
N VAL A 121 2.43 -2.58 -10.42
CA VAL A 121 2.89 -1.19 -10.49
C VAL A 121 3.74 -0.96 -11.75
N LEU A 122 4.64 -1.85 -12.10
CA LEU A 122 5.43 -1.77 -13.34
C LEU A 122 4.53 -1.73 -14.57
N GLN A 123 3.56 -2.64 -14.66
CA GLN A 123 2.58 -2.69 -15.75
C GLN A 123 1.72 -1.42 -15.82
N GLY A 124 1.28 -0.92 -14.67
CA GLY A 124 0.57 0.35 -14.58
C GLY A 124 1.36 1.53 -15.15
N LEU A 125 2.67 1.54 -14.98
CA LEU A 125 3.59 2.54 -15.53
C LEU A 125 3.97 2.28 -17.01
N GLY A 126 3.53 1.16 -17.60
CA GLY A 126 3.81 0.77 -18.98
C GLY A 126 5.15 0.06 -19.17
N TYR A 127 5.66 -0.60 -18.11
CA TYR A 127 6.85 -1.45 -18.15
C TYR A 127 6.51 -2.94 -18.05
N LYS A 128 7.46 -3.79 -18.40
CA LYS A 128 7.29 -5.25 -18.28
C LYS A 128 7.46 -5.70 -16.83
N PRO A 129 6.74 -6.74 -16.39
CA PRO A 129 6.99 -7.37 -15.09
C PRO A 129 8.38 -8.00 -15.07
N ILE A 130 9.03 -8.00 -13.90
CA ILE A 130 10.37 -8.56 -13.71
C ILE A 130 10.46 -9.59 -12.57
N PHE A 131 9.42 -9.68 -11.74
CA PHE A 131 9.39 -10.60 -10.62
C PHE A 131 8.61 -11.87 -10.95
N ASP A 132 9.07 -13.00 -10.39
CA ASP A 132 8.30 -14.24 -10.38
C ASP A 132 7.13 -14.14 -9.39
N GLU A 133 5.93 -14.47 -9.85
CA GLU A 133 4.68 -14.43 -9.05
C GLU A 133 4.34 -15.79 -8.44
N GLN A 134 5.19 -16.81 -8.60
CA GLN A 134 4.97 -18.12 -8.04
C GLN A 134 4.84 -18.05 -6.50
N GLY A 135 3.83 -18.74 -5.97
CA GLY A 135 3.55 -18.78 -4.54
C GLY A 135 2.68 -17.64 -4.00
N ASP A 136 2.17 -16.76 -4.86
CA ASP A 136 1.21 -15.73 -4.47
C ASP A 136 -0.21 -16.33 -4.37
N THR A 137 -0.59 -16.67 -3.15
CA THR A 137 -1.94 -17.14 -2.81
C THR A 137 -2.82 -16.00 -2.28
N ILE A 138 -2.21 -14.84 -1.98
CA ILE A 138 -2.88 -13.70 -1.35
C ILE A 138 -3.67 -12.89 -2.38
N SER A 139 -3.12 -12.65 -3.57
CA SER A 139 -3.77 -11.85 -4.61
C SER A 139 -5.20 -12.29 -4.91
N ALA A 140 -5.46 -13.58 -4.99
CA ALA A 140 -6.78 -14.11 -5.32
C ALA A 140 -7.85 -13.66 -4.34
N TRP A 141 -7.66 -13.88 -3.03
CA TRP A 141 -8.65 -13.48 -2.03
C TRP A 141 -8.61 -11.98 -1.74
N PHE A 142 -7.45 -11.33 -1.83
CA PHE A 142 -7.30 -9.91 -1.58
C PHE A 142 -8.13 -9.09 -2.58
N TYR A 143 -7.94 -9.32 -3.88
CA TYR A 143 -8.68 -8.58 -4.92
C TYR A 143 -10.13 -9.03 -5.02
N SER A 144 -10.44 -10.30 -4.79
CA SER A 144 -11.83 -10.77 -4.72
C SER A 144 -12.61 -10.07 -3.61
N SER A 145 -12.02 -9.89 -2.43
CA SER A 145 -12.64 -9.20 -1.32
C SER A 145 -12.91 -7.72 -1.58
N MET A 146 -12.11 -7.09 -2.44
CA MET A 146 -12.29 -5.69 -2.83
C MET A 146 -13.38 -5.50 -3.90
N ASN A 147 -13.48 -6.47 -4.82
CA ASN A 147 -14.44 -6.42 -5.92
C ASN A 147 -15.81 -7.00 -5.55
N SER A 148 -15.92 -7.66 -4.39
CA SER A 148 -17.21 -8.18 -3.93
C SER A 148 -18.13 -7.03 -3.53
N PHE A 149 -19.33 -6.99 -4.12
CA PHE A 149 -20.41 -6.14 -3.66
C PHE A 149 -20.74 -6.51 -2.21
N LYS A 150 -20.34 -5.66 -1.27
CA LYS A 150 -20.85 -5.75 0.11
C LYS A 150 -22.25 -5.18 0.11
N LEU A 151 -23.26 -6.04 0.00
CA LEU A 151 -24.63 -5.69 0.36
C LEU A 151 -24.58 -5.28 1.85
N ASN A 152 -24.66 -4.00 2.11
CA ASN A 152 -24.94 -3.49 3.46
C ASN A 152 -26.40 -3.86 3.75
N ASP A 153 -26.59 -4.98 4.41
CA ASP A 153 -27.85 -5.29 5.04
C ASP A 153 -27.99 -4.35 6.25
N ASN A 154 -28.82 -3.32 6.06
CA ASN A 154 -29.09 -2.30 7.09
C ASN A 154 -29.74 -2.91 8.36
N PHE A 155 -30.15 -4.18 8.35
CA PHE A 155 -30.70 -4.88 9.49
C PHE A 155 -29.63 -5.54 10.37
N PHE A 156 -28.49 -5.94 9.80
CA PHE A 156 -27.41 -6.65 10.52
C PHE A 156 -26.14 -5.82 10.73
N THR A 157 -25.89 -4.82 9.90
CA THR A 157 -24.77 -3.91 10.07
C THR A 157 -25.26 -2.47 9.98
N ARG A 158 -25.04 -1.68 11.03
CA ARG A 158 -25.28 -0.24 10.95
C ARG A 158 -24.46 0.30 9.77
N GLY A 159 -25.17 0.88 8.78
CA GLY A 159 -24.53 1.61 7.70
C GLY A 159 -23.53 2.59 8.32
N ARG A 160 -22.26 2.48 7.96
CA ARG A 160 -21.27 3.42 8.41
C ARG A 160 -21.48 4.69 7.61
N ASN A 161 -22.24 5.62 8.17
CA ASN A 161 -22.14 7.00 7.78
C ASN A 161 -20.72 7.43 8.17
N TYR A 162 -19.90 7.72 7.18
CA TYR A 162 -18.65 8.43 7.37
C TYR A 162 -19.02 9.84 7.81
N LYS A 163 -19.33 10.00 9.09
CA LYS A 163 -19.51 11.30 9.71
C LYS A 163 -18.12 11.88 9.91
N ARG A 164 -17.75 12.81 9.06
CA ARG A 164 -16.67 13.77 9.35
C ARG A 164 -17.15 14.77 10.39
N GLU A 165 -17.56 14.30 11.54
CA GLU A 165 -17.74 15.17 12.71
C GLU A 165 -16.40 15.21 13.44
N PHE A 166 -15.55 16.12 13.03
CA PHE A 166 -14.42 16.50 13.83
C PHE A 166 -14.95 17.34 14.99
N SER A 167 -14.87 16.80 16.19
CA SER A 167 -15.03 17.61 17.40
C SER A 167 -13.82 18.54 17.52
N PRO A 168 -13.98 19.81 17.94
CA PRO A 168 -12.83 20.64 18.30
C PRO A 168 -11.85 19.94 19.25
N LYS A 169 -12.33 19.05 20.12
CA LYS A 169 -11.51 18.25 21.02
C LYS A 169 -10.60 17.23 20.31
N ASP A 170 -10.94 16.82 19.09
CA ASP A 170 -10.11 15.89 18.32
C ASP A 170 -8.82 16.56 17.81
N PHE A 171 -8.78 17.91 17.87
CA PHE A 171 -7.61 18.73 17.51
C PHE A 171 -6.81 19.19 18.74
N ASP A 172 -7.28 18.93 19.97
CA ASP A 172 -6.55 19.27 21.19
C ASP A 172 -5.18 18.58 21.29
N ILE A 173 -5.01 17.47 20.55
CA ILE A 173 -3.72 16.78 20.40
C ILE A 173 -2.66 17.70 19.79
N PHE A 174 -3.05 18.61 18.88
CA PHE A 174 -2.14 19.54 18.20
C PHE A 174 -1.95 20.87 18.97
N THR A 175 -2.76 21.10 20.00
CA THR A 175 -2.71 22.31 20.82
C THR A 175 -2.24 22.06 22.24
N ASN A 176 -2.07 20.80 22.62
CA ASN A 176 -1.65 20.40 23.96
C ASN A 176 -0.12 20.43 24.07
N LYS A 177 0.41 21.35 24.88
CA LYS A 177 1.86 21.55 25.11
C LYS A 177 2.59 20.29 25.61
N GLU A 178 1.88 19.30 26.15
CA GLU A 178 2.48 18.00 26.54
C GLU A 178 3.10 17.23 25.36
N TYR A 179 2.67 17.54 24.14
CA TYR A 179 3.22 16.88 22.93
C TYR A 179 4.34 17.67 22.26
N ASP A 180 4.51 18.95 22.60
CA ASP A 180 5.60 19.80 22.05
C ASP A 180 6.97 19.20 22.39
N ASP A 181 7.14 18.68 23.62
CA ASP A 181 8.37 18.01 24.06
C ASP A 181 8.66 16.69 23.29
N VAL A 182 7.62 16.05 22.76
CA VAL A 182 7.77 14.82 21.97
C VAL A 182 8.19 15.16 20.54
N PHE A 183 7.65 16.23 19.97
CA PHE A 183 8.01 16.69 18.63
C PHE A 183 9.43 17.27 18.62
N GLU A 184 9.83 18.06 19.60
CA GLU A 184 11.22 18.57 19.73
C GLU A 184 12.24 17.42 19.85
N LYS A 185 11.91 16.35 20.58
CA LYS A 185 12.76 15.15 20.68
C LYS A 185 12.83 14.34 19.39
N LEU A 186 11.81 14.41 18.53
CA LEU A 186 11.79 13.75 17.23
C LEU A 186 12.56 14.56 16.18
N GLU A 187 12.43 15.90 16.18
CA GLU A 187 13.18 16.78 15.29
C GLU A 187 14.69 16.72 15.57
N GLY A 188 15.11 16.69 16.82
CA GLY A 188 16.51 16.54 17.19
C GLY A 188 17.16 15.19 16.84
N LYS A 189 16.37 14.20 16.37
CA LYS A 189 16.87 12.90 15.86
C LYS A 189 16.94 12.81 14.35
N LEU A 190 16.39 13.79 13.63
CA LEU A 190 16.35 13.82 12.16
C LEU A 190 17.54 14.60 11.55
N ASP A 191 18.32 15.27 12.37
CA ASP A 191 19.52 16.06 11.97
C ASP A 191 20.83 15.27 12.08
N VAL A 192 20.80 13.93 11.93
CA VAL A 192 22.01 13.10 11.88
C VAL A 192 22.08 12.34 10.57
#